data_a686fa6d93bc2345c656fada657e2602
#
_entry.id   a686fa6d93bc2345c656fada657e2602
#
_cell.length_a   1.000
_cell.length_b   1.000
_cell.length_c   1.000
_cell.angle_alpha   90.00
_cell.angle_beta   90.00
_cell.angle_gamma   90.00
#
_symmetry.space_group_name_H-M   'P 1'
#
loop_
_entity.id
_entity.type
_entity.pdbx_description
1 polymer ?
#
loop_
_entity_poly.entity_id
_entity_poly.type
_entity_poly.pdbx_seq_one_letter_code
_entity_poly.pdbx_strand_id
1 'polypeptide(L)'
;MEAELARQLEETRARELLRQVAQWQQARVIRDYLEAVKAAGVVYLPADVKVATMAAWVLWAGEYADRLAPRTPPPTANPES
;
A
#
# COMPACT_ATOMS: atom_id res chain seq x y z
N MET A 1 -30.28 -14.22 17.78
CA MET A 1 -29.24 -15.00 17.17
C MET A 1 -28.86 -14.51 15.79
N GLU A 2 -29.83 -14.28 14.92
CA GLU A 2 -29.54 -13.74 13.60
C GLU A 2 -28.90 -12.35 13.69
N ALA A 3 -29.35 -11.51 14.60
CA ALA A 3 -28.79 -10.20 14.78
C ALA A 3 -27.34 -10.26 15.26
N GLU A 4 -27.04 -11.24 16.13
CA GLU A 4 -25.68 -11.43 16.62
C GLU A 4 -24.75 -11.86 15.50
N LEU A 5 -25.20 -12.82 14.68
CA LEU A 5 -24.39 -13.29 13.55
C LEU A 5 -24.17 -12.16 12.54
N ALA A 6 -25.21 -11.39 12.24
CA ALA A 6 -25.10 -10.28 11.31
C ALA A 6 -24.10 -9.24 11.80
N ARG A 7 -24.09 -8.97 13.11
CA ARG A 7 -23.15 -8.04 13.71
C ARG A 7 -21.73 -8.54 13.60
N GLN A 8 -21.50 -9.83 13.83
CA GLN A 8 -20.17 -10.43 13.72
C GLN A 8 -19.65 -10.35 12.29
N LEU A 9 -20.51 -10.61 11.31
CA LEU A 9 -20.13 -10.48 9.90
C LEU A 9 -19.81 -9.05 9.57
N GLU A 10 -20.56 -8.10 10.07
CA GLU A 10 -20.32 -6.69 9.86
C GLU A 10 -18.98 -6.26 10.44
N GLU A 11 -18.66 -6.72 11.64
CA GLU A 11 -17.39 -6.41 12.27
C GLU A 11 -16.22 -7.00 11.49
N THR A 12 -16.36 -8.21 10.98
CA THR A 12 -15.33 -8.84 10.18
C THR A 12 -15.09 -8.07 8.88
N ARG A 13 -16.18 -7.68 8.23
CA ARG A 13 -16.08 -6.87 7.01
C ARG A 13 -15.43 -5.52 7.27
N ALA A 14 -15.80 -4.89 8.38
CA ALA A 14 -15.23 -3.60 8.73
C ALA A 14 -13.73 -3.69 8.97
N ARG A 15 -13.29 -4.72 9.68
CA ARG A 15 -11.86 -4.92 9.93
C ARG A 15 -11.09 -5.13 8.63
N GLU A 16 -11.63 -5.95 7.73
CA GLU A 16 -10.99 -6.19 6.46
C GLU A 16 -10.93 -4.92 5.61
N LEU A 17 -12.02 -4.16 5.60
CA LEU A 17 -12.06 -2.89 4.89
C LEU A 17 -11.01 -1.92 5.42
N LEU A 18 -10.92 -1.79 6.74
CA LEU A 18 -9.97 -0.88 7.35
C LEU A 18 -8.53 -1.31 7.07
N ARG A 19 -8.28 -2.62 7.05
CA ARG A 19 -6.97 -3.13 6.70
C ARG A 19 -6.61 -2.76 5.25
N GLN A 20 -7.54 -2.92 4.34
CA GLN A 20 -7.32 -2.57 2.94
C GLN A 20 -7.10 -1.07 2.76
N VAL A 21 -7.89 -0.27 3.47
CA VAL A 21 -7.73 1.19 3.41
C VAL A 21 -6.36 1.59 3.96
N ALA A 22 -5.93 0.99 5.06
CA ALA A 22 -4.62 1.30 5.64
C ALA A 22 -3.50 0.96 4.66
N GLN A 23 -3.57 -0.18 4.01
CA GLN A 23 -2.57 -0.57 3.01
C GLN A 23 -2.56 0.39 1.82
N TRP A 24 -3.73 0.78 1.37
CA TRP A 24 -3.87 1.72 0.27
C TRP A 24 -3.27 3.08 0.63
N GLN A 25 -3.56 3.57 1.85
CA GLN A 25 -3.00 4.82 2.31
C GLN A 25 -1.49 4.77 2.43
N GLN A 26 -0.96 3.68 2.97
CA GLN A 26 0.48 3.50 3.07
C GLN A 26 1.15 3.51 1.70
N ALA A 27 0.57 2.79 0.75
CA ALA A 27 1.11 2.77 -0.61
C ALA A 27 1.10 4.15 -1.24
N ARG A 28 0.03 4.90 -1.03
CA ARG A 28 -0.09 6.26 -1.55
C ARG A 28 0.96 7.18 -0.95
N VAL A 29 1.14 7.11 0.35
CA VAL A 29 2.13 7.95 1.04
C VAL A 29 3.54 7.59 0.58
N ILE A 30 3.83 6.30 0.40
CA ILE A 30 5.12 5.86 -0.11
C ILE A 30 5.36 6.44 -1.51
N ARG A 31 4.37 6.35 -2.39
CA ARG A 31 4.51 6.86 -3.75
C ARG A 31 4.72 8.38 -3.77
N ASP A 32 3.99 9.10 -2.94
CA ASP A 32 4.15 10.55 -2.80
C ASP A 32 5.55 10.89 -2.29
N TYR A 33 6.02 10.14 -1.30
CA TYR A 33 7.37 10.32 -0.77
C TYR A 33 8.43 10.09 -1.84
N LEU A 34 8.25 9.04 -2.66
CA LEU A 34 9.19 8.74 -3.73
C LEU A 34 9.24 9.83 -4.78
N GLU A 35 8.11 10.43 -5.09
CA GLU A 35 8.11 11.57 -6.02
C GLU A 35 8.88 12.74 -5.44
N ALA A 36 8.73 13.01 -4.16
CA ALA A 36 9.48 14.06 -3.48
C ALA A 36 10.97 13.76 -3.47
N VAL A 37 11.34 12.50 -3.23
CA VAL A 37 12.75 12.08 -3.25
C VAL A 37 13.36 12.28 -4.64
N LYS A 38 12.63 11.90 -5.68
CA LYS A 38 13.11 12.07 -7.05
C LYS A 38 13.32 13.54 -7.37
N ALA A 39 12.39 14.39 -6.95
CA ALA A 39 12.49 15.82 -7.18
C ALA A 39 13.65 16.47 -6.42
N ALA A 40 13.88 16.02 -5.20
CA ALA A 40 14.98 16.54 -4.37
C ALA A 40 16.33 15.96 -4.74
N GLY A 41 16.35 14.75 -5.31
CA GLY A 41 17.59 14.06 -5.64
C GLY A 41 18.36 13.54 -4.44
N VAL A 42 17.70 13.47 -3.27
CA VAL A 42 18.33 13.06 -2.03
C VAL A 42 17.42 12.13 -1.25
N VAL A 43 18.00 11.10 -0.66
CA VAL A 43 17.30 10.22 0.26
C VAL A 43 18.24 9.83 1.39
N TYR A 44 17.69 9.73 2.59
CA TYR A 44 18.44 9.27 3.75
C TYR A 44 18.30 7.77 3.87
N LEU A 45 19.43 7.07 3.82
CA LEU A 45 19.48 5.62 4.00
C LEU A 45 20.17 5.31 5.32
N PRO A 46 19.52 4.56 6.22
CA PRO A 46 20.20 4.09 7.43
C PRO A 46 21.41 3.22 7.06
N ALA A 47 22.41 3.24 7.93
CA ALA A 47 23.65 2.50 7.65
C ALA A 47 23.45 1.01 7.53
N ASP A 48 22.40 0.46 8.12
CA ASP A 48 22.10 -0.97 8.07
C ASP A 48 21.27 -1.37 6.84
N VAL A 49 20.86 -0.41 6.04
CA VAL A 49 20.12 -0.69 4.81
C VAL A 49 21.14 -0.92 3.69
N LYS A 50 21.16 -2.13 3.17
CA LYS A 50 22.10 -2.51 2.14
C LYS A 50 21.54 -2.27 0.76
N VAL A 51 21.61 -1.03 0.31
CA VAL A 51 21.17 -0.63 -1.02
C VAL A 51 22.31 0.12 -1.67
N ALA A 52 22.67 -0.29 -2.88
CA ALA A 52 23.85 0.26 -3.55
C ALA A 52 23.66 1.70 -4.00
N THR A 53 22.46 2.08 -4.43
CA THR A 53 22.20 3.41 -4.99
C THR A 53 20.81 3.90 -4.59
N MET A 54 20.63 5.21 -4.73
CA MET A 54 19.31 5.80 -4.55
C MET A 54 18.29 5.24 -5.55
N ALA A 55 18.74 5.01 -6.79
CA ALA A 55 17.87 4.44 -7.82
C ALA A 55 17.35 3.07 -7.43
N ALA A 56 18.22 2.22 -6.88
CA ALA A 56 17.82 0.89 -6.41
C ALA A 56 16.84 0.99 -5.24
N TRP A 57 17.07 1.93 -4.35
CA TRP A 57 16.18 2.16 -3.21
C TRP A 57 14.79 2.59 -3.68
N VAL A 58 14.73 3.56 -4.59
CA VAL A 58 13.46 4.06 -5.14
C VAL A 58 12.72 2.95 -5.87
N LEU A 59 13.42 2.15 -6.65
CA LEU A 59 12.81 1.03 -7.37
C LEU A 59 12.20 0.03 -6.39
N TRP A 60 12.97 -0.37 -5.40
CA TRP A 60 12.49 -1.31 -4.40
C TRP A 60 11.27 -0.77 -3.66
N ALA A 61 11.31 0.49 -3.25
CA ALA A 61 10.23 1.10 -2.49
C ALA A 61 8.95 1.18 -3.34
N GLY A 62 9.08 1.47 -4.63
CA GLY A 62 7.94 1.46 -5.54
C GLY A 62 7.32 0.08 -5.68
N GLU A 63 8.15 -0.94 -5.80
CA GLU A 63 7.68 -2.32 -5.85
C GLU A 63 6.99 -2.73 -4.56
N TYR A 64 7.53 -2.29 -3.43
CA TYR A 64 6.92 -2.56 -2.13
C TYR A 64 5.54 -1.92 -2.03
N ALA A 65 5.40 -0.67 -2.46
CA ALA A 65 4.12 0.01 -2.48
C ALA A 65 3.11 -0.72 -3.37
N ASP A 66 3.57 -1.22 -4.51
CA ASP A 66 2.69 -1.96 -5.43
C ASP A 66 2.25 -3.29 -4.83
N ARG A 67 3.07 -3.90 -3.98
CA ARG A 67 2.66 -5.10 -3.25
C ARG A 67 1.64 -4.79 -2.16
N LEU A 68 1.74 -3.62 -1.54
CA LEU A 68 0.77 -3.19 -0.54
C LEU A 68 -0.59 -2.89 -1.17
N ALA A 69 -0.58 -2.15 -2.27
CA ALA A 69 -1.81 -1.79 -2.97
C ALA A 69 -1.50 -1.61 -4.45
N PRO A 70 -1.88 -2.56 -5.29
CA PRO A 70 -1.65 -2.46 -6.73
C PRO A 70 -2.27 -1.20 -7.30
N ARG A 71 -1.60 -0.60 -8.25
CA ARG A 71 -2.09 0.62 -8.89
C ARG A 71 -3.33 0.38 -9.73
N THR A 72 -3.39 -0.79 -10.36
CA THR A 72 -4.53 -1.17 -11.18
C THR A 72 -5.48 -2.00 -10.35
N PRO A 73 -6.78 -1.72 -10.41
CA PRO A 73 -7.76 -2.55 -9.71
C PRO A 73 -7.71 -3.97 -10.22
N PRO A 74 -8.01 -4.97 -9.37
CA PRO A 74 -8.08 -6.35 -9.82
C PRO A 74 -9.10 -6.49 -10.95
N PRO A 75 -8.84 -7.35 -11.94
CA PRO A 75 -9.78 -7.52 -13.05
C PRO A 75 -11.14 -8.05 -12.61
N THR A 76 -11.21 -8.69 -11.46
CA THR A 76 -12.47 -9.22 -10.92
C THR A 76 -13.24 -8.19 -10.09
N ALA A 77 -12.72 -6.99 -9.96
CA ALA A 77 -13.32 -5.98 -9.09
C ALA A 77 -14.71 -5.57 -9.58
N ASN A 78 -14.94 -5.66 -10.87
CA ASN A 78 -16.22 -5.28 -11.43
C ASN A 78 -16.60 -6.21 -12.58
N PRO A 79 -17.38 -7.26 -12.31
CA PRO A 79 -17.77 -8.19 -13.35
C PRO A 79 -18.68 -7.59 -14.40
N GLU A 80 -19.27 -6.46 -14.12
CA GLU A 80 -20.14 -5.78 -15.07
C GLU A 80 -19.35 -5.00 -16.13
N SER A 81 -18.12 -4.82 -15.91
CA SER A 81 -17.27 -4.09 -16.84
C SER A 81 -16.89 -4.92 -18.03
#